data_293b73e67b21c9788994fb101938968b
#
_entry.id   293b73e67b21c9788994fb101938968b
#
_cell.length_a   1.000
_cell.length_b   1.000
_cell.length_c   1.000
_cell.angle_alpha   90.00
_cell.angle_beta   90.00
_cell.angle_gamma   90.00
#
_symmetry.space_group_name_H-M   'P 1'
#
loop_
_entity.id
_entity.type
_entity.pdbx_description
1 polymer ?
#
loop_
_entity_poly.entity_id
_entity_poly.type
_entity_poly.pdbx_seq_one_letter_code
_entity_poly.pdbx_strand_id
1 'polypeptide(L)'
;MAGCRDYAEKVVLGQAAVTACVAGGAGTAAKISAVMGVDCGAVDKKVAVVHCGAKGEQRKKKGNYSGVKNCMAVTLVDGGGLACIYGCLGYGDCLATCPFGAIEMRDGLPFIDPEKCTGCGKCIAVCPRKIISLRPYDFKIAVACSSRDSGAVVRKICPVGCIGCKLCVKQVADVFKVADNLASVDYAKTGVSCEPAIEKCPTKCIVQS
;
A
#
# COMPACT_ATOMS: atom_id res chain seq x y z
N MET A 1 4.51 20.22 -9.11
CA MET A 1 4.88 20.32 -10.56
C MET A 1 3.62 20.03 -11.37
N ALA A 2 3.23 20.96 -12.23
CA ALA A 2 1.93 20.91 -12.93
C ALA A 2 1.93 20.08 -14.23
N GLY A 3 3.07 19.52 -14.66
CA GLY A 3 3.17 18.65 -15.84
C GLY A 3 4.61 18.44 -16.30
N CYS A 4 4.78 17.69 -17.39
CA CYS A 4 6.12 17.34 -17.91
C CYS A 4 6.93 18.59 -18.33
N ARG A 5 6.28 19.61 -18.86
CA ARG A 5 6.95 20.86 -19.26
C ARG A 5 7.51 21.63 -18.06
N ASP A 6 6.68 21.85 -17.03
CA ASP A 6 7.11 22.50 -15.77
C ASP A 6 8.24 21.72 -15.08
N TYR A 7 8.17 20.39 -15.13
CA TYR A 7 9.25 19.54 -14.65
C TYR A 7 10.55 19.73 -15.43
N ALA A 8 10.49 19.70 -16.76
CA ALA A 8 11.66 19.87 -17.60
C ALA A 8 12.32 21.25 -17.39
N GLU A 9 11.53 22.32 -17.33
CA GLU A 9 12.01 23.68 -17.05
C GLU A 9 12.73 23.74 -15.68
N LYS A 10 12.16 23.12 -14.63
CA LYS A 10 12.79 23.08 -13.31
C LYS A 10 14.05 22.22 -13.24
N VAL A 11 14.12 21.15 -14.01
CA VAL A 11 15.37 20.35 -14.12
C VAL A 11 16.47 21.16 -14.76
N VAL A 12 16.20 21.88 -15.87
CA VAL A 12 17.18 22.73 -16.54
C VAL A 12 17.67 23.85 -15.61
N LEU A 13 16.79 24.42 -14.78
CA LEU A 13 17.13 25.44 -13.80
C LEU A 13 17.80 24.91 -12.53
N GLY A 14 18.01 23.57 -12.40
CA GLY A 14 18.56 22.94 -11.20
C GLY A 14 17.60 22.96 -9.99
N GLN A 15 16.33 23.30 -10.19
CA GLN A 15 15.31 23.38 -9.13
C GLN A 15 14.57 22.06 -8.88
N ALA A 16 14.77 21.05 -9.73
CA ALA A 16 14.23 19.73 -9.56
C ALA A 16 15.28 18.66 -9.89
N ALA A 17 15.30 17.59 -9.09
CA ALA A 17 16.18 16.46 -9.36
C ALA A 17 15.76 15.72 -10.65
N VAL A 18 16.71 15.21 -11.40
CA VAL A 18 16.47 14.39 -12.60
C VAL A 18 15.68 13.11 -12.31
N THR A 19 15.66 12.67 -11.05
CA THR A 19 14.93 11.50 -10.53
C THR A 19 13.50 11.82 -10.11
N ALA A 20 13.05 13.08 -10.13
CA ALA A 20 11.74 13.48 -9.58
C ALA A 20 10.54 13.10 -10.46
N CYS A 21 10.76 12.56 -11.66
CA CYS A 21 9.69 12.03 -12.51
C CYS A 21 9.27 10.64 -12.06
N VAL A 22 8.33 10.55 -11.11
CA VAL A 22 7.84 9.28 -10.55
C VAL A 22 7.22 8.39 -11.65
N ALA A 23 6.46 8.98 -12.60
CA ALA A 23 5.81 8.25 -13.68
C ALA A 23 6.82 7.63 -14.67
N GLY A 24 7.94 8.31 -14.91
CA GLY A 24 8.98 7.87 -15.82
C GLY A 24 9.98 6.88 -15.21
N GLY A 25 10.08 6.85 -13.89
CA GLY A 25 10.98 5.97 -13.14
C GLY A 25 12.45 6.11 -13.55
N ALA A 26 13.23 5.05 -13.25
CA ALA A 26 14.66 5.02 -13.50
C ALA A 26 15.04 5.21 -14.99
N GLY A 27 14.24 4.67 -15.92
CA GLY A 27 14.51 4.79 -17.34
C GLY A 27 14.43 6.25 -17.85
N THR A 28 13.48 7.02 -17.33
CA THR A 28 13.39 8.46 -17.66
C THR A 28 14.49 9.25 -16.98
N ALA A 29 14.79 8.96 -15.71
CA ALA A 29 15.88 9.59 -14.98
C ALA A 29 17.22 9.42 -15.71
N ALA A 30 17.55 8.20 -16.16
CA ALA A 30 18.76 7.93 -16.93
C ALA A 30 18.84 8.72 -18.23
N LYS A 31 17.72 8.82 -18.99
CA LYS A 31 17.68 9.61 -20.24
C LYS A 31 17.88 11.11 -19.96
N ILE A 32 17.22 11.65 -18.95
CA ILE A 32 17.37 13.06 -18.55
C ILE A 32 18.80 13.32 -18.10
N SER A 33 19.38 12.43 -17.30
CA SER A 33 20.77 12.54 -16.82
C SER A 33 21.77 12.57 -17.98
N ALA A 34 21.57 11.70 -18.98
CA ALA A 34 22.42 11.68 -20.18
C ALA A 34 22.34 13.00 -20.96
N VAL A 35 21.15 13.60 -21.07
CA VAL A 35 20.97 14.90 -21.74
C VAL A 35 21.57 16.05 -20.95
N MET A 36 21.42 16.02 -19.64
CA MET A 36 21.88 17.08 -18.74
C MET A 36 23.36 16.96 -18.35
N GLY A 37 24.02 15.85 -18.68
CA GLY A 37 25.42 15.60 -18.30
C GLY A 37 25.62 15.45 -16.78
N VAL A 38 24.57 15.03 -16.04
CA VAL A 38 24.62 14.83 -14.58
C VAL A 38 24.39 13.38 -14.21
N ASP A 39 24.97 12.93 -13.11
CA ASP A 39 24.68 11.59 -12.59
C ASP A 39 23.28 11.55 -11.96
N CYS A 40 22.45 10.56 -12.35
CA CYS A 40 21.13 10.40 -11.76
C CYS A 40 21.12 9.77 -10.36
N GLY A 41 22.23 9.18 -9.94
CA GLY A 41 22.28 8.40 -8.71
C GLY A 41 21.30 7.21 -8.72
N ALA A 42 21.14 6.59 -7.55
CA ALA A 42 20.18 5.49 -7.39
C ALA A 42 18.74 6.03 -7.36
N VAL A 43 17.88 5.49 -8.21
CA VAL A 43 16.44 5.75 -8.18
C VAL A 43 15.77 4.69 -7.35
N ASP A 44 15.36 5.04 -6.13
CA ASP A 44 14.64 4.13 -5.24
C ASP A 44 13.23 3.86 -5.79
N LYS A 45 13.07 2.75 -6.50
CA LYS A 45 11.75 2.31 -6.96
C LYS A 45 10.84 2.05 -5.76
N LYS A 46 9.71 2.75 -5.71
CA LYS A 46 8.66 2.51 -4.71
C LYS A 46 7.43 1.91 -5.39
N VAL A 47 6.74 1.02 -4.68
CA VAL A 47 5.51 0.40 -5.15
C VAL A 47 4.42 0.53 -4.11
N ALA A 48 3.18 0.62 -4.57
CA ALA A 48 2.04 0.69 -3.67
C ALA A 48 1.76 -0.69 -3.06
N VAL A 49 1.31 -0.70 -1.81
CA VAL A 49 0.90 -1.89 -1.07
C VAL A 49 -0.43 -1.65 -0.38
N VAL A 50 -1.27 -2.68 -0.32
CA VAL A 50 -2.60 -2.63 0.28
C VAL A 50 -2.60 -3.26 1.66
N HIS A 51 -3.00 -2.51 2.67
CA HIS A 51 -3.07 -2.97 4.06
C HIS A 51 -4.44 -3.58 4.37
N CYS A 52 -4.83 -4.60 3.62
CA CYS A 52 -5.99 -5.46 3.87
C CYS A 52 -5.77 -6.81 3.19
N GLY A 53 -5.87 -7.91 3.95
CA GLY A 53 -5.66 -9.27 3.46
C GLY A 53 -6.92 -10.13 3.46
N ALA A 54 -8.07 -9.63 3.93
CA ALA A 54 -9.31 -10.39 4.02
C ALA A 54 -9.96 -10.54 2.64
N LYS A 55 -9.92 -11.75 2.07
CA LYS A 55 -10.43 -12.08 0.74
C LYS A 55 -11.82 -12.72 0.83
N GLY A 56 -12.67 -12.50 -0.18
CA GLY A 56 -13.94 -13.19 -0.36
C GLY A 56 -14.77 -13.29 0.92
N GLU A 57 -15.09 -14.50 1.35
CA GLU A 57 -15.93 -14.81 2.54
C GLU A 57 -15.27 -14.43 3.88
N GLN A 58 -13.96 -14.21 3.93
CA GLN A 58 -13.29 -13.71 5.14
C GLN A 58 -13.74 -12.30 5.51
N ARG A 59 -14.39 -11.61 4.59
CA ARG A 59 -14.90 -10.24 4.75
C ARG A 59 -16.32 -10.30 5.34
N LYS A 60 -16.42 -10.40 6.66
CA LYS A 60 -17.72 -10.43 7.34
C LYS A 60 -18.54 -9.17 7.07
N LYS A 61 -19.82 -9.37 6.79
CA LYS A 61 -20.79 -8.30 6.56
C LYS A 61 -21.77 -8.21 7.72
N LYS A 62 -22.16 -6.99 8.08
CA LYS A 62 -23.27 -6.67 8.99
C LYS A 62 -24.58 -6.44 8.24
N GLY A 63 -24.50 -6.12 6.95
CA GLY A 63 -25.64 -5.82 6.09
C GLY A 63 -25.26 -5.83 4.62
N ASN A 64 -26.27 -5.65 3.75
CA ASN A 64 -26.09 -5.56 2.31
C ASN A 64 -26.19 -4.11 1.85
N TYR A 65 -25.23 -3.64 1.08
CA TYR A 65 -25.25 -2.33 0.46
C TYR A 65 -25.92 -2.41 -0.91
N SER A 66 -26.94 -1.55 -1.12
CA SER A 66 -27.60 -1.39 -2.40
C SER A 66 -27.54 0.10 -2.79
N GLY A 67 -26.54 0.48 -3.56
CA GLY A 67 -26.31 1.86 -3.99
C GLY A 67 -25.19 1.98 -5.01
N VAL A 68 -24.64 3.18 -5.19
CA VAL A 68 -23.58 3.47 -6.15
C VAL A 68 -22.32 2.66 -5.81
N LYS A 69 -21.85 1.83 -6.76
CA LYS A 69 -20.74 0.88 -6.57
C LYS A 69 -19.38 1.55 -6.74
N ASN A 70 -19.02 2.49 -5.86
CA ASN A 70 -17.69 3.03 -5.71
C ASN A 70 -17.29 3.18 -4.24
N CYS A 71 -15.99 3.24 -3.94
CA CYS A 71 -15.50 3.25 -2.57
C CYS A 71 -15.92 4.52 -1.82
N MET A 72 -15.97 5.67 -2.49
CA MET A 72 -16.34 6.94 -1.87
C MET A 72 -17.79 6.91 -1.39
N ALA A 73 -18.74 6.55 -2.27
CA ALA A 73 -20.16 6.47 -1.92
C ALA A 73 -20.44 5.46 -0.81
N VAL A 74 -19.82 4.29 -0.89
CA VAL A 74 -19.95 3.22 0.11
C VAL A 74 -19.46 3.65 1.48
N THR A 75 -18.40 4.47 1.55
CA THR A 75 -17.88 5.01 2.82
C THR A 75 -18.91 5.87 3.55
N LEU A 76 -19.75 6.59 2.83
CA LEU A 76 -20.80 7.44 3.40
C LEU A 76 -21.96 6.65 4.01
N VAL A 77 -22.09 5.36 3.67
CA VAL A 77 -23.19 4.48 4.13
C VAL A 77 -22.62 3.33 4.95
N ASP A 78 -22.21 3.60 6.18
CA ASP A 78 -21.67 2.63 7.15
C ASP A 78 -20.65 1.65 6.54
N GLY A 79 -19.82 2.13 5.58
CA GLY A 79 -18.83 1.30 4.90
C GLY A 79 -19.43 0.12 4.12
N GLY A 80 -20.64 0.25 3.61
CA GLY A 80 -21.31 -0.77 2.81
C GLY A 80 -21.68 -2.03 3.59
N GLY A 81 -21.88 -1.91 4.89
CA GLY A 81 -22.23 -3.02 5.76
C GLY A 81 -21.09 -3.99 6.05
N LEU A 82 -19.83 -3.61 5.85
CA LEU A 82 -18.68 -4.42 6.30
C LEU A 82 -18.53 -4.36 7.81
N ALA A 83 -18.23 -5.50 8.45
CA ALA A 83 -17.98 -5.57 9.87
C ALA A 83 -16.69 -4.82 10.27
N CYS A 84 -15.64 -4.89 9.42
CA CYS A 84 -14.39 -4.17 9.62
C CYS A 84 -14.50 -2.74 9.04
N ILE A 85 -14.49 -1.73 9.90
CA ILE A 85 -14.53 -0.32 9.47
C ILE A 85 -13.22 0.17 8.82
N TYR A 86 -12.11 -0.55 9.00
CA TYR A 86 -10.80 -0.25 8.43
C TYR A 86 -10.53 -0.99 7.11
N GLY A 87 -11.33 -2.02 6.80
CA GLY A 87 -11.07 -2.92 5.68
C GLY A 87 -11.27 -2.29 4.30
N CYS A 88 -10.69 -2.91 3.29
CA CYS A 88 -10.93 -2.55 1.89
C CYS A 88 -12.41 -2.67 1.55
N LEU A 89 -12.98 -1.68 0.88
CA LEU A 89 -14.37 -1.69 0.44
C LEU A 89 -14.61 -2.58 -0.80
N GLY A 90 -13.56 -2.74 -1.63
CA GLY A 90 -13.58 -3.70 -2.74
C GLY A 90 -14.25 -3.22 -4.03
N TYR A 91 -14.53 -1.92 -4.17
CA TYR A 91 -15.21 -1.38 -5.36
C TYR A 91 -14.26 -0.86 -6.44
N GLY A 92 -12.94 -0.86 -6.22
CA GLY A 92 -11.96 -0.67 -7.28
C GLY A 92 -11.68 0.77 -7.71
N ASP A 93 -12.01 1.81 -6.91
CA ASP A 93 -11.66 3.20 -7.26
C ASP A 93 -10.16 3.38 -7.50
N CYS A 94 -9.33 2.63 -6.74
CA CYS A 94 -7.87 2.60 -6.94
C CYS A 94 -7.48 1.99 -8.29
N LEU A 95 -8.19 0.95 -8.77
CA LEU A 95 -8.00 0.36 -10.09
C LEU A 95 -8.35 1.35 -11.19
N ALA A 96 -9.53 1.98 -11.11
CA ALA A 96 -10.01 2.95 -12.10
C ALA A 96 -9.08 4.17 -12.23
N THR A 97 -8.39 4.56 -11.15
CA THR A 97 -7.48 5.71 -11.12
C THR A 97 -6.06 5.36 -11.61
N CYS A 98 -5.69 4.07 -11.73
CA CYS A 98 -4.33 3.67 -12.08
C CYS A 98 -4.05 3.82 -13.57
N PRO A 99 -3.21 4.80 -14.02
CA PRO A 99 -2.94 5.01 -15.44
C PRO A 99 -1.97 3.99 -16.04
N PHE A 100 -1.37 3.14 -15.19
CA PHE A 100 -0.34 2.17 -15.60
C PHE A 100 -0.89 0.75 -15.70
N GLY A 101 -2.19 0.53 -15.44
CA GLY A 101 -2.77 -0.81 -15.42
C GLY A 101 -2.12 -1.75 -14.40
N ALA A 102 -1.54 -1.19 -13.34
CA ALA A 102 -0.81 -1.93 -12.32
C ALA A 102 -1.71 -2.54 -11.24
N ILE A 103 -3.02 -2.32 -11.29
CA ILE A 103 -3.96 -2.78 -10.26
C ILE A 103 -5.00 -3.69 -10.91
N GLU A 104 -5.27 -4.81 -10.26
CA GLU A 104 -6.29 -5.78 -10.62
C GLU A 104 -7.12 -6.13 -9.38
N MET A 105 -8.42 -6.35 -9.52
CA MET A 105 -9.25 -6.82 -8.41
C MET A 105 -9.26 -8.36 -8.37
N ARG A 106 -8.79 -8.94 -7.26
CA ARG A 106 -8.79 -10.39 -7.00
C ARG A 106 -9.50 -10.66 -5.68
N ASP A 107 -10.51 -11.50 -5.67
CA ASP A 107 -11.31 -11.86 -4.46
C ASP A 107 -11.82 -10.65 -3.67
N GLY A 108 -12.18 -9.57 -4.37
CA GLY A 108 -12.66 -8.33 -3.78
C GLY A 108 -11.59 -7.44 -3.14
N LEU A 109 -10.30 -7.72 -3.38
CA LEU A 109 -9.16 -6.91 -2.98
C LEU A 109 -8.36 -6.44 -4.18
N PRO A 110 -7.76 -5.24 -4.15
CA PRO A 110 -6.82 -4.82 -5.18
C PRO A 110 -5.49 -5.56 -5.01
N PHE A 111 -5.06 -6.23 -6.05
CA PHE A 111 -3.71 -6.74 -6.25
C PHE A 111 -2.93 -5.71 -7.05
N ILE A 112 -1.73 -5.36 -6.60
CA ILE A 112 -0.86 -4.38 -7.25
C ILE A 112 0.34 -5.12 -7.82
N ASP A 113 0.48 -5.07 -9.15
CA ASP A 113 1.63 -5.60 -9.85
C ASP A 113 2.85 -4.69 -9.63
N PRO A 114 3.89 -5.15 -8.91
CA PRO A 114 5.05 -4.32 -8.59
C PRO A 114 5.90 -3.95 -9.82
N GLU A 115 5.82 -4.74 -10.90
CA GLU A 115 6.57 -4.44 -12.13
C GLU A 115 5.95 -3.26 -12.89
N LYS A 116 4.63 -3.18 -12.91
CA LYS A 116 3.88 -2.09 -13.56
C LYS A 116 3.72 -0.87 -12.67
N CYS A 117 3.84 -1.04 -11.35
CA CYS A 117 3.63 0.05 -10.41
C CYS A 117 4.81 1.02 -10.41
N THR A 118 4.54 2.29 -10.68
CA THR A 118 5.53 3.37 -10.67
C THR A 118 5.59 4.12 -9.34
N GLY A 119 4.76 3.78 -8.35
CA GLY A 119 4.71 4.48 -7.07
C GLY A 119 4.10 5.89 -7.13
N CYS A 120 3.32 6.22 -8.16
CA CYS A 120 2.78 7.58 -8.40
C CYS A 120 1.79 8.09 -7.33
N GLY A 121 1.30 7.23 -6.44
CA GLY A 121 0.44 7.61 -5.31
C GLY A 121 -1.03 7.89 -5.64
N LYS A 122 -1.49 7.85 -6.91
CA LYS A 122 -2.90 8.12 -7.27
C LYS A 122 -3.89 7.20 -6.55
N CYS A 123 -3.56 5.91 -6.42
CA CYS A 123 -4.38 4.95 -5.68
C CYS A 123 -4.47 5.25 -4.18
N ILE A 124 -3.43 5.87 -3.61
CA ILE A 124 -3.41 6.32 -2.20
C ILE A 124 -4.38 7.49 -2.03
N ALA A 125 -4.31 8.47 -2.93
CA ALA A 125 -5.13 9.68 -2.87
C ALA A 125 -6.64 9.38 -2.99
N VAL A 126 -7.03 8.43 -3.85
CA VAL A 126 -8.44 8.08 -4.08
C VAL A 126 -9.01 7.15 -3.01
N CYS A 127 -8.17 6.46 -2.22
CA CYS A 127 -8.65 5.49 -1.24
C CYS A 127 -9.29 6.16 -0.01
N PRO A 128 -10.63 6.08 0.20
CA PRO A 128 -11.28 6.75 1.32
C PRO A 128 -10.94 6.11 2.68
N ARG A 129 -10.48 4.84 2.66
CA ARG A 129 -10.02 4.12 3.85
C ARG A 129 -8.54 4.35 4.17
N LYS A 130 -7.79 5.00 3.27
CA LYS A 130 -6.35 5.30 3.42
C LYS A 130 -5.51 4.05 3.78
N ILE A 131 -5.85 2.92 3.17
CA ILE A 131 -5.20 1.62 3.43
C ILE A 131 -4.15 1.25 2.39
N ILE A 132 -3.74 2.19 1.56
CA ILE A 132 -2.68 2.00 0.57
C ILE A 132 -1.53 2.91 0.95
N SER A 133 -0.31 2.38 0.96
CA SER A 133 0.92 3.15 1.16
C SER A 133 1.98 2.77 0.14
N LEU A 134 3.10 3.50 0.12
CA LEU A 134 4.28 3.11 -0.66
C LEU A 134 5.25 2.33 0.20
N ARG A 135 5.91 1.33 -0.40
CA ARG A 135 7.07 0.63 0.14
C ARG A 135 8.21 0.63 -0.88
N PRO A 136 9.47 0.45 -0.45
CA PRO A 136 10.56 0.15 -1.37
C PRO A 136 10.26 -1.11 -2.18
N TYR A 137 10.64 -1.13 -3.45
CA TYR A 137 10.43 -2.27 -4.35
C TYR A 137 11.08 -3.55 -3.82
N ASP A 138 12.32 -3.43 -3.33
CA ASP A 138 13.13 -4.56 -2.87
C ASP A 138 12.69 -5.11 -1.51
N PHE A 139 11.96 -4.34 -0.71
CA PHE A 139 11.47 -4.79 0.59
C PHE A 139 10.02 -5.31 0.48
N LYS A 140 9.89 -6.61 0.19
CA LYS A 140 8.61 -7.27 -0.19
C LYS A 140 7.69 -7.63 0.99
N ILE A 141 7.91 -7.10 2.19
CA ILE A 141 7.13 -7.44 3.37
C ILE A 141 6.12 -6.35 3.69
N ALA A 142 4.90 -6.75 4.04
CA ALA A 142 3.84 -5.83 4.44
C ALA A 142 2.94 -6.43 5.53
N VAL A 143 2.32 -5.56 6.32
CA VAL A 143 1.21 -5.92 7.21
C VAL A 143 -0.09 -5.72 6.46
N ALA A 144 -0.79 -6.80 6.12
CA ALA A 144 -2.05 -6.78 5.38
C ALA A 144 -3.25 -6.54 6.32
N CYS A 145 -3.15 -5.50 7.14
CA CYS A 145 -4.21 -5.06 8.05
C CYS A 145 -4.06 -3.58 8.37
N SER A 146 -5.19 -2.90 8.58
CA SER A 146 -5.26 -1.49 9.02
C SER A 146 -6.11 -1.30 10.27
N SER A 147 -6.64 -2.40 10.86
CA SER A 147 -7.51 -2.32 12.03
C SER A 147 -6.72 -1.89 13.27
N ARG A 148 -7.29 -0.94 14.00
CA ARG A 148 -6.82 -0.49 15.31
C ARG A 148 -7.68 -1.03 16.46
N ASP A 149 -8.66 -1.87 16.16
CA ASP A 149 -9.48 -2.52 17.16
C ASP A 149 -8.64 -3.46 18.04
N SER A 150 -9.12 -3.73 19.24
CA SER A 150 -8.50 -4.71 20.11
C SER A 150 -8.48 -6.10 19.48
N GLY A 151 -7.49 -6.92 19.79
CA GLY A 151 -7.37 -8.27 19.23
C GLY A 151 -8.60 -9.15 19.45
N ALA A 152 -9.35 -8.93 20.54
CA ALA A 152 -10.61 -9.63 20.80
C ALA A 152 -11.71 -9.26 19.79
N VAL A 153 -11.81 -7.99 19.42
CA VAL A 153 -12.74 -7.52 18.38
C VAL A 153 -12.31 -8.03 17.01
N VAL A 154 -11.02 -7.88 16.67
CA VAL A 154 -10.49 -8.32 15.37
C VAL A 154 -10.77 -9.80 15.12
N ARG A 155 -10.53 -10.68 16.11
CA ARG A 155 -10.79 -12.14 15.97
C ARG A 155 -12.24 -12.46 15.65
N LYS A 156 -13.20 -11.64 16.11
CA LYS A 156 -14.62 -11.83 15.82
C LYS A 156 -15.01 -11.43 14.39
N ILE A 157 -14.32 -10.45 13.80
CA ILE A 157 -14.72 -9.83 12.53
C ILE A 157 -13.81 -10.19 11.34
N CYS A 158 -12.55 -10.61 11.59
CA CYS A 158 -11.58 -10.88 10.53
C CYS A 158 -10.59 -11.97 10.93
N PRO A 159 -10.56 -13.13 10.24
CA PRO A 159 -9.65 -14.22 10.60
C PRO A 159 -8.17 -13.91 10.29
N VAL A 160 -7.90 -12.97 9.39
CA VAL A 160 -6.55 -12.59 8.94
C VAL A 160 -6.12 -11.20 9.44
N GLY A 161 -6.87 -10.61 10.39
CA GLY A 161 -6.56 -9.27 10.91
C GLY A 161 -5.43 -9.28 11.96
N CYS A 162 -4.69 -8.19 12.07
CA CYS A 162 -3.70 -8.00 13.11
C CYS A 162 -4.37 -7.90 14.48
N ILE A 163 -3.97 -8.71 15.45
CA ILE A 163 -4.50 -8.73 16.82
C ILE A 163 -3.61 -8.01 17.84
N GLY A 164 -2.59 -7.29 17.37
CA GLY A 164 -1.69 -6.53 18.24
C GLY A 164 -0.82 -7.37 19.20
N CYS A 165 -0.60 -8.66 18.91
CA CYS A 165 0.06 -9.61 19.81
C CYS A 165 1.55 -9.37 20.03
N LYS A 166 2.17 -8.46 19.28
CA LYS A 166 3.61 -8.10 19.33
C LYS A 166 4.59 -9.24 19.03
N LEU A 167 4.15 -10.40 18.55
CA LEU A 167 5.05 -11.50 18.20
C LEU A 167 6.03 -11.13 17.09
N CYS A 168 5.62 -10.35 16.09
CA CYS A 168 6.49 -9.85 15.04
C CYS A 168 7.63 -8.98 15.60
N VAL A 169 7.35 -8.13 16.57
CA VAL A 169 8.37 -7.30 17.26
C VAL A 169 9.36 -8.18 18.04
N LYS A 170 8.88 -9.25 18.68
CA LYS A 170 9.77 -10.19 19.40
C LYS A 170 10.70 -10.95 18.44
N GLN A 171 10.27 -11.20 17.20
CA GLN A 171 11.08 -11.89 16.21
C GLN A 171 12.06 -10.95 15.49
N VAL A 172 11.60 -9.75 15.13
CA VAL A 172 12.38 -8.78 14.34
C VAL A 172 12.09 -7.35 14.86
N ALA A 173 12.69 -7.01 16.00
CA ALA A 173 12.42 -5.77 16.74
C ALA A 173 12.75 -4.50 15.94
N ASP A 174 13.80 -4.54 15.11
CA ASP A 174 14.25 -3.37 14.35
C ASP A 174 13.30 -2.99 13.21
N VAL A 175 12.54 -3.95 12.69
CA VAL A 175 11.68 -3.77 11.51
C VAL A 175 10.22 -3.54 11.89
N PHE A 176 9.74 -4.23 12.93
CA PHE A 176 8.33 -4.16 13.32
C PHE A 176 8.12 -3.30 14.55
N LYS A 177 7.08 -2.46 14.49
CA LYS A 177 6.54 -1.71 15.63
C LYS A 177 5.07 -2.02 15.79
N VAL A 178 4.55 -2.01 17.01
CA VAL A 178 3.11 -2.16 17.29
C VAL A 178 2.65 -0.96 18.09
N ALA A 179 1.77 -0.18 17.47
CA ALA A 179 1.07 0.96 18.08
C ALA A 179 -0.44 0.83 17.81
N ASP A 180 -1.27 1.28 18.70
CA ASP A 180 -2.75 1.26 18.57
C ASP A 180 -3.26 -0.11 18.09
N ASN A 181 -2.81 -1.20 18.72
CA ASN A 181 -3.14 -2.59 18.39
C ASN A 181 -2.75 -3.06 16.97
N LEU A 182 -2.02 -2.26 16.21
CA LEU A 182 -1.64 -2.56 14.83
C LEU A 182 -0.12 -2.66 14.68
N ALA A 183 0.34 -3.71 14.01
CA ALA A 183 1.73 -3.82 13.59
C ALA A 183 1.99 -2.94 12.35
N SER A 184 3.16 -2.34 12.30
CA SER A 184 3.69 -1.59 11.15
C SER A 184 5.11 -2.02 10.83
N VAL A 185 5.53 -1.82 9.58
CA VAL A 185 6.88 -2.10 9.08
C VAL A 185 7.64 -0.79 8.95
N ASP A 186 8.85 -0.75 9.49
CA ASP A 186 9.80 0.34 9.26
C ASP A 186 10.63 0.04 8.01
N TYR A 187 10.24 0.61 6.90
CA TYR A 187 10.90 0.41 5.61
C TYR A 187 12.27 1.08 5.47
N ALA A 188 12.74 1.83 6.48
CA ALA A 188 14.10 2.34 6.51
C ALA A 188 15.13 1.26 6.90
N LYS A 189 14.67 0.14 7.45
CA LYS A 189 15.49 -0.99 7.91
C LYS A 189 15.53 -2.10 6.86
N THR A 190 16.22 -1.87 5.76
CA THR A 190 16.38 -2.84 4.66
C THR A 190 17.41 -3.92 5.00
N GLY A 191 17.36 -5.06 4.30
CA GLY A 191 18.35 -6.13 4.42
C GLY A 191 18.15 -7.12 5.58
N VAL A 192 17.09 -6.96 6.37
CA VAL A 192 16.77 -7.86 7.49
C VAL A 192 15.76 -8.92 7.04
N SER A 193 16.04 -10.20 7.31
CA SER A 193 15.07 -11.27 7.05
C SER A 193 13.87 -11.17 7.99
N CYS A 194 12.68 -11.13 7.42
CA CYS A 194 11.41 -11.05 8.15
C CYS A 194 10.64 -12.39 8.18
N GLU A 195 11.23 -13.48 7.67
CA GLU A 195 10.61 -14.81 7.64
C GLU A 195 10.14 -15.28 9.02
N PRO A 196 10.91 -15.13 10.12
CA PRO A 196 10.45 -15.54 11.43
C PRO A 196 9.19 -14.80 11.88
N ALA A 197 9.03 -13.53 11.49
CA ALA A 197 7.82 -12.75 11.83
C ALA A 197 6.60 -13.19 11.00
N ILE A 198 6.80 -13.60 9.74
CA ILE A 198 5.73 -14.15 8.88
C ILE A 198 5.25 -15.48 9.43
N GLU A 199 6.16 -16.39 9.75
CA GLU A 199 5.84 -17.73 10.25
C GLU A 199 5.12 -17.69 11.60
N LYS A 200 5.61 -16.88 12.53
CA LYS A 200 5.06 -16.77 13.88
C LYS A 200 3.80 -15.91 13.98
N CYS A 201 3.38 -15.26 12.89
CA CYS A 201 2.16 -14.48 12.90
C CYS A 201 0.92 -15.38 12.99
N PRO A 202 0.14 -15.34 14.10
CA PRO A 202 -0.93 -16.29 14.33
C PRO A 202 -2.12 -16.10 13.37
N THR A 203 -2.29 -14.89 12.85
CA THR A 203 -3.37 -14.57 11.89
C THR A 203 -2.86 -14.45 10.46
N LYS A 204 -1.57 -14.73 10.23
CA LYS A 204 -0.93 -14.62 8.91
C LYS A 204 -1.18 -13.27 8.22
N CYS A 205 -1.27 -12.19 9.01
CA CYS A 205 -1.46 -10.84 8.49
C CYS A 205 -0.15 -10.17 8.01
N ILE A 206 1.00 -10.77 8.28
CA ILE A 206 2.29 -10.35 7.70
C ILE A 206 2.49 -11.17 6.44
N VAL A 207 2.62 -10.51 5.33
CA VAL A 207 2.66 -11.14 4.01
C VAL A 207 3.87 -10.68 3.20
N GLN A 208 4.31 -11.54 2.31
CA GLN A 208 5.23 -11.17 1.25
C GLN A 208 4.42 -10.72 0.04
N SER A 209 4.70 -9.53 -0.49
CA SER A 209 3.91 -8.86 -1.53
C SER A 209 4.79 -8.31 -2.65
#